data_fa1423b86b8cbfd8945939f7651a563d
#
_entry.id   fa1423b86b8cbfd8945939f7651a563d
#
_cell.length_a   1.000
_cell.length_b   1.000
_cell.length_c   1.000
_cell.angle_alpha   90.00
_cell.angle_beta   90.00
_cell.angle_gamma   90.00
#
_symmetry.space_group_name_H-M   'P 1'
#
loop_
_entity.id
_entity.type
_entity.pdbx_description
1 polymer ?
#
loop_
_entity_poly.entity_id
_entity_poly.type
_entity_poly.pdbx_seq_one_letter_code
_entity_poly.pdbx_strand_id
1 'polypeptide(L)'
;DLDKLFYDRQKQLLKRQSALELRCWEDLNDLDRYLHDLWSAGRHVKWYAPFCWKWSFDTRIKDIHIRQAAGDFKKPWNPQPKEEQYRWYVGEKEEYLDQVGCIYTAQGLEFDDTGVIWWDDLRWDEDIHDWCIDLSRNCDTAFVTAIRSSQASEQEIVELVLNTYRVLLTRAKSSVHIWFRDQNTKEHVRKVMGF
;
A
#
# COMPACT_ATOMS: atom_id res chain seq x y z
N ASP A 1 -9.17 -8.66 -11.01
CA ASP A 1 -8.78 -7.55 -11.90
C ASP A 1 -8.83 -6.25 -11.09
N LEU A 2 -7.65 -5.60 -10.89
CA LEU A 2 -7.52 -4.37 -10.11
C LEU A 2 -8.43 -3.25 -10.66
N ASP A 3 -8.67 -3.24 -11.98
CA ASP A 3 -9.55 -2.24 -12.58
C ASP A 3 -11.01 -2.42 -12.15
N LYS A 4 -11.48 -3.64 -11.84
CA LYS A 4 -12.80 -3.86 -11.26
C LYS A 4 -12.91 -3.28 -9.84
N LEU A 5 -11.84 -3.39 -9.07
CA LEU A 5 -11.81 -2.85 -7.70
C LEU A 5 -11.96 -1.32 -7.69
N PHE A 6 -11.37 -0.65 -8.67
CA PHE A 6 -11.27 0.81 -8.69
C PHE A 6 -12.24 1.51 -9.65
N TYR A 7 -12.79 0.82 -10.67
CA TYR A 7 -13.53 1.48 -11.77
C TYR A 7 -14.75 0.72 -12.27
N ASP A 8 -15.53 0.10 -11.40
CA ASP A 8 -16.72 -0.67 -11.81
C ASP A 8 -17.82 0.15 -12.55
N ARG A 9 -17.58 1.42 -12.84
CA ARG A 9 -18.49 2.30 -13.59
C ARG A 9 -18.19 2.46 -15.07
N GLN A 10 -17.08 1.96 -15.61
CA GLN A 10 -16.82 2.04 -17.07
C GLN A 10 -16.19 0.78 -17.63
N LYS A 11 -16.99 0.16 -18.52
CA LYS A 11 -16.62 -0.96 -19.35
C LYS A 11 -15.36 -0.68 -20.17
N GLN A 12 -14.53 -1.71 -20.27
CA GLN A 12 -13.43 -1.88 -21.21
C GLN A 12 -12.18 -1.08 -20.91
N LEU A 13 -11.22 -1.70 -20.25
CA LEU A 13 -9.84 -1.38 -20.54
C LEU A 13 -8.91 -2.56 -20.28
N LEU A 14 -8.25 -2.94 -21.38
CA LEU A 14 -6.98 -3.65 -21.46
C LEU A 14 -6.89 -4.95 -20.63
N LYS A 15 -7.15 -6.05 -21.30
CA LYS A 15 -6.59 -7.36 -20.96
C LYS A 15 -5.06 -7.21 -20.84
N ARG A 16 -4.58 -6.82 -19.70
CA ARG A 16 -3.20 -7.07 -19.31
C ARG A 16 -3.10 -8.59 -19.07
N GLN A 17 -2.52 -9.27 -20.02
CA GLN A 17 -2.12 -10.66 -19.92
C GLN A 17 -0.92 -10.78 -18.97
N SER A 18 -1.11 -10.58 -17.69
CA SER A 18 -0.29 -11.17 -16.66
C SER A 18 -1.20 -11.37 -15.47
N ALA A 19 -1.34 -12.61 -15.07
CA ALA A 19 -2.11 -12.97 -13.88
C ALA A 19 -1.32 -12.50 -12.65
N LEU A 20 -1.46 -11.20 -12.32
CA LEU A 20 -0.98 -10.69 -11.05
C LEU A 20 -1.76 -11.40 -9.95
N GLU A 21 -1.05 -12.17 -9.13
CA GLU A 21 -1.65 -12.87 -8.01
C GLU A 21 -1.87 -11.90 -6.85
N LEU A 22 -3.08 -11.87 -6.30
CA LEU A 22 -3.43 -11.10 -5.10
C LEU A 22 -3.67 -12.06 -3.95
N ARG A 23 -3.04 -11.77 -2.80
CA ARG A 23 -3.23 -12.54 -1.56
C ARG A 23 -3.51 -11.61 -0.39
N CYS A 24 -4.58 -11.91 0.37
CA CYS A 24 -4.90 -11.22 1.61
C CYS A 24 -4.33 -11.98 2.81
N TRP A 25 -3.82 -11.24 3.77
CA TRP A 25 -3.20 -11.77 4.98
C TRP A 25 -3.94 -11.32 6.23
N GLU A 26 -3.94 -12.18 7.25
CA GLU A 26 -4.55 -11.89 8.55
C GLU A 26 -3.55 -11.24 9.50
N ASP A 27 -2.30 -11.64 9.41
CA ASP A 27 -1.24 -11.17 10.30
C ASP A 27 -0.05 -10.61 9.52
N LEU A 28 0.45 -9.44 9.96
CA LEU A 28 1.57 -8.76 9.30
C LEU A 28 2.90 -9.47 9.53
N ASN A 29 3.09 -10.13 10.68
CA ASN A 29 4.33 -10.84 10.96
C ASN A 29 4.43 -12.14 10.13
N ASP A 30 3.29 -12.78 9.85
CA ASP A 30 3.24 -13.93 8.94
C ASP A 30 3.53 -13.50 7.50
N LEU A 31 2.93 -12.39 7.07
CA LEU A 31 3.23 -11.80 5.78
C LEU A 31 4.71 -11.41 5.67
N ASP A 32 5.27 -10.81 6.70
CA ASP A 32 6.67 -10.39 6.72
C ASP A 32 7.62 -11.59 6.54
N ARG A 33 7.38 -12.65 7.31
CA ARG A 33 8.16 -13.91 7.15
C ARG A 33 8.06 -14.45 5.72
N TYR A 34 6.88 -14.47 5.16
CA TYR A 34 6.67 -14.94 3.79
C TYR A 34 7.43 -14.08 2.75
N LEU A 35 7.46 -12.75 2.93
CA LEU A 35 8.21 -11.87 2.03
C LEU A 35 9.73 -12.07 2.15
N HIS A 36 10.24 -12.36 3.36
CA HIS A 36 11.65 -12.74 3.55
C HIS A 36 11.97 -14.11 2.92
N ASP A 37 11.04 -15.08 2.96
CA ASP A 37 11.21 -16.36 2.27
C ASP A 37 11.29 -16.14 0.73
N LEU A 38 10.45 -15.27 0.17
CA LEU A 38 10.52 -14.90 -1.25
C LEU A 38 11.86 -14.23 -1.60
N TRP A 39 12.33 -13.31 -0.76
CA TRP A 39 13.63 -12.68 -0.95
C TRP A 39 14.75 -13.73 -0.92
N SER A 40 14.74 -14.64 0.05
CA SER A 40 15.73 -15.72 0.17
C SER A 40 15.71 -16.68 -1.03
N ALA A 41 14.58 -16.77 -1.72
CA ALA A 41 14.44 -17.49 -2.99
C ALA A 41 14.91 -16.69 -4.22
N GLY A 42 15.54 -15.53 -4.01
CA GLY A 42 16.11 -14.68 -5.07
C GLY A 42 15.11 -13.76 -5.78
N ARG A 43 13.95 -13.52 -5.19
CA ARG A 43 12.95 -12.59 -5.73
C ARG A 43 13.19 -11.17 -5.23
N HIS A 44 12.87 -10.19 -6.05
CA HIS A 44 12.91 -8.79 -5.65
C HIS A 44 11.58 -8.43 -4.96
N VAL A 45 11.66 -8.08 -3.68
CA VAL A 45 10.50 -7.83 -2.82
C VAL A 45 10.57 -6.45 -2.17
N LYS A 46 9.43 -5.79 -2.00
CA LYS A 46 9.35 -4.48 -1.32
C LYS A 46 8.06 -4.32 -0.53
N TRP A 47 8.17 -3.63 0.62
CA TRP A 47 7.03 -3.18 1.40
C TRP A 47 6.58 -1.79 1.01
N TYR A 48 5.24 -1.58 0.96
CA TYR A 48 4.63 -0.29 0.73
C TYR A 48 3.46 -0.04 1.67
N ALA A 49 3.23 1.24 1.98
CA ALA A 49 2.05 1.70 2.71
C ALA A 49 1.62 3.08 2.23
N PRO A 50 0.35 3.49 2.46
CA PRO A 50 -0.10 4.86 2.21
C PRO A 50 0.61 5.85 3.13
N PHE A 51 0.54 7.13 2.84
CA PHE A 51 1.24 8.16 3.62
C PHE A 51 0.49 8.48 4.93
N CYS A 52 0.27 7.47 5.78
CA CYS A 52 -0.49 7.57 7.03
C CYS A 52 0.39 7.66 8.29
N TRP A 53 1.70 7.70 8.13
CA TRP A 53 2.66 7.94 9.20
C TRP A 53 3.45 9.20 8.94
N LYS A 54 3.75 9.95 10.00
CA LYS A 54 4.53 11.18 9.87
C LYS A 54 5.95 10.84 9.39
N TRP A 55 6.33 11.39 8.27
CA TRP A 55 7.69 11.33 7.80
C TRP A 55 8.53 12.37 8.52
N SER A 56 9.65 11.94 9.09
CA SER A 56 10.61 12.81 9.74
C SER A 56 11.90 12.78 8.94
N PHE A 57 12.33 13.95 8.45
CA PHE A 57 13.69 14.14 7.94
C PHE A 57 14.75 14.12 9.05
N ASP A 58 14.34 14.08 10.31
CA ASP A 58 15.22 13.94 11.47
C ASP A 58 15.76 12.50 11.52
N THR A 59 17.00 12.35 11.98
CA THR A 59 17.73 11.09 12.12
C THR A 59 17.03 10.05 13.01
N ARG A 60 15.99 10.44 13.72
CA ARG A 60 15.10 9.55 14.46
C ARG A 60 14.05 8.97 13.53
N ILE A 61 14.35 7.81 12.94
CA ILE A 61 13.43 7.04 12.12
C ILE A 61 12.16 6.78 12.92
N LYS A 62 11.01 7.24 12.41
CA LYS A 62 9.72 6.89 13.00
C LYS A 62 9.27 5.59 12.35
N ASP A 63 8.98 4.63 13.19
CA ASP A 63 8.51 3.33 12.72
C ASP A 63 7.00 3.35 12.48
N ILE A 64 6.57 2.56 11.52
CA ILE A 64 5.22 2.02 11.52
C ILE A 64 5.13 1.10 12.73
N HIS A 65 4.13 1.31 13.58
CA HIS A 65 3.87 0.45 14.73
C HIS A 65 2.39 0.07 14.73
N ILE A 66 2.10 -1.20 14.41
CA ILE A 66 0.75 -1.75 14.31
C ILE A 66 0.61 -2.85 15.36
N ARG A 67 -0.35 -2.68 16.27
CA ARG A 67 -0.70 -3.70 17.27
C ARG A 67 -1.64 -4.71 16.67
N GLN A 68 -1.33 -5.97 16.81
CA GLN A 68 -2.12 -7.12 16.40
C GLN A 68 -2.22 -8.15 17.52
N ALA A 69 -3.18 -9.07 17.42
CA ALA A 69 -3.36 -10.14 18.41
C ALA A 69 -2.16 -11.10 18.48
N ALA A 70 -1.53 -11.36 17.35
CA ALA A 70 -0.37 -12.26 17.24
C ALA A 70 0.98 -11.59 17.57
N GLY A 71 0.98 -10.31 17.95
CA GLY A 71 2.17 -9.54 18.27
C GLY A 71 2.30 -8.26 17.44
N ASP A 72 3.05 -7.30 17.95
CA ASP A 72 3.22 -6.01 17.32
C ASP A 72 4.06 -6.14 16.03
N PHE A 73 3.61 -5.50 14.96
CA PHE A 73 4.40 -5.31 13.75
C PHE A 73 5.08 -3.93 13.81
N LYS A 74 6.38 -3.90 13.57
CA LYS A 74 7.15 -2.67 13.63
C LYS A 74 8.22 -2.64 12.55
N LYS A 75 8.18 -1.62 11.68
CA LYS A 75 9.18 -1.40 10.64
C LYS A 75 9.48 0.08 10.44
N PRO A 76 10.74 0.45 10.11
CA PRO A 76 11.10 1.82 9.73
C PRO A 76 10.23 2.34 8.58
N TRP A 77 9.72 3.55 8.76
CA TRP A 77 8.89 4.23 7.77
C TRP A 77 9.69 5.16 6.89
N ASN A 78 9.78 4.83 5.61
CA ASN A 78 10.31 5.66 4.53
C ASN A 78 11.67 6.31 4.85
N PRO A 79 12.69 5.54 5.32
CA PRO A 79 13.94 6.08 5.86
C PRO A 79 14.81 6.78 4.82
N GLN A 80 14.81 6.34 3.56
CA GLN A 80 15.57 6.91 2.43
C GLN A 80 17.03 7.26 2.81
N PRO A 81 17.88 6.29 3.08
CA PRO A 81 19.26 6.53 3.50
C PRO A 81 20.01 7.34 2.42
N LYS A 82 20.54 8.51 2.78
CA LYS A 82 21.11 9.48 1.82
C LYS A 82 22.22 8.90 0.93
N GLU A 83 23.11 8.09 1.52
CA GLU A 83 24.27 7.54 0.82
C GLU A 83 23.93 6.33 -0.09
N GLU A 84 22.83 5.64 0.23
CA GLU A 84 22.40 4.43 -0.47
C GLU A 84 20.98 4.55 -1.04
N GLN A 85 20.49 5.76 -1.26
CA GLN A 85 19.11 6.03 -1.64
C GLN A 85 18.65 5.23 -2.86
N TYR A 86 19.47 5.16 -3.90
CA TYR A 86 19.17 4.38 -5.09
C TYR A 86 19.02 2.88 -4.77
N ARG A 87 19.99 2.31 -4.03
CA ARG A 87 19.95 0.89 -3.63
C ARG A 87 18.72 0.57 -2.77
N TRP A 88 18.36 1.51 -1.89
CA TRP A 88 17.15 1.39 -1.09
C TRP A 88 15.88 1.40 -1.95
N TYR A 89 15.79 2.30 -2.95
CA TYR A 89 14.67 2.33 -3.87
C TYR A 89 14.51 1.03 -4.64
N VAL A 90 15.58 0.48 -5.19
CA VAL A 90 15.55 -0.76 -5.96
C VAL A 90 15.51 -2.03 -5.10
N GLY A 91 15.58 -1.91 -3.76
CA GLY A 91 15.51 -3.06 -2.86
C GLY A 91 16.70 -4.02 -3.01
N GLU A 92 17.92 -3.49 -3.22
CA GLU A 92 19.12 -4.29 -3.55
C GLU A 92 19.60 -5.17 -2.38
N LYS A 93 19.27 -4.81 -1.13
CA LYS A 93 19.69 -5.54 0.07
C LYS A 93 18.48 -6.02 0.87
N GLU A 94 18.62 -7.17 1.54
CA GLU A 94 17.58 -7.72 2.42
C GLU A 94 17.17 -6.75 3.52
N GLU A 95 18.11 -6.01 4.11
CA GLU A 95 17.82 -5.00 5.13
C GLU A 95 16.84 -3.90 4.66
N TYR A 96 16.68 -3.73 3.33
CA TYR A 96 15.71 -2.79 2.77
C TYR A 96 14.30 -3.37 2.68
N LEU A 97 14.15 -4.70 2.82
CA LEU A 97 12.87 -5.34 3.01
C LEU A 97 12.32 -5.06 4.42
N ASP A 98 13.19 -4.81 5.39
CA ASP A 98 12.77 -4.39 6.73
C ASP A 98 12.24 -2.95 6.82
N GLN A 99 12.08 -2.28 5.68
CA GLN A 99 11.72 -0.87 5.61
C GLN A 99 10.54 -0.67 4.66
N VAL A 100 9.56 0.11 5.08
CA VAL A 100 8.35 0.35 4.30
C VAL A 100 8.47 1.64 3.49
N GLY A 101 8.25 1.56 2.17
CA GLY A 101 8.17 2.70 1.27
C GLY A 101 6.78 3.30 1.18
N CYS A 102 6.66 4.47 0.56
CA CYS A 102 5.41 5.18 0.33
C CYS A 102 5.16 5.39 -1.17
N ILE A 103 4.06 6.05 -1.50
CA ILE A 103 3.69 6.39 -2.89
C ILE A 103 4.82 7.11 -3.64
N TYR A 104 5.56 8.01 -3.00
CA TYR A 104 6.65 8.77 -3.62
C TYR A 104 7.87 7.93 -3.92
N THR A 105 8.06 6.83 -3.21
CA THR A 105 9.18 5.89 -3.40
C THR A 105 8.79 4.65 -4.21
N ALA A 106 7.50 4.54 -4.57
CA ALA A 106 6.96 3.46 -5.38
C ALA A 106 6.96 3.79 -6.88
N GLN A 107 6.90 5.07 -7.24
CA GLN A 107 6.74 5.51 -8.63
C GLN A 107 7.98 5.16 -9.48
N GLY A 108 7.72 4.59 -10.67
CA GLY A 108 8.76 4.24 -11.63
C GLY A 108 9.54 2.96 -11.32
N LEU A 109 9.22 2.27 -10.24
CA LEU A 109 9.87 1.02 -9.84
C LEU A 109 8.88 -0.14 -9.89
N GLU A 110 9.38 -1.34 -10.20
CA GLU A 110 8.62 -2.58 -10.20
C GLU A 110 9.43 -3.67 -9.50
N PHE A 111 8.73 -4.52 -8.76
CA PHE A 111 9.28 -5.65 -7.99
C PHE A 111 8.63 -6.95 -8.43
N ASP A 112 9.22 -8.08 -8.10
CA ASP A 112 8.55 -9.35 -8.38
C ASP A 112 7.33 -9.49 -7.49
N ASP A 113 7.47 -9.18 -6.19
CA ASP A 113 6.41 -9.26 -5.21
C ASP A 113 6.40 -8.03 -4.31
N THR A 114 5.21 -7.64 -3.84
CA THR A 114 5.08 -6.53 -2.90
C THR A 114 4.19 -6.88 -1.72
N GLY A 115 4.58 -6.41 -0.52
CA GLY A 115 3.71 -6.32 0.64
C GLY A 115 3.07 -4.94 0.70
N VAL A 116 1.77 -4.87 0.87
CA VAL A 116 1.04 -3.61 0.97
C VAL A 116 0.21 -3.57 2.25
N ILE A 117 0.40 -2.54 3.04
CA ILE A 117 -0.46 -2.24 4.18
C ILE A 117 -1.59 -1.36 3.68
N TRP A 118 -2.85 -1.85 3.74
CA TRP A 118 -4.04 -1.04 3.48
C TRP A 118 -4.54 -0.46 4.80
N TRP A 119 -4.56 0.87 4.90
CA TRP A 119 -4.83 1.55 6.15
C TRP A 119 -6.22 2.19 6.23
N ASP A 120 -6.52 2.86 7.36
CA ASP A 120 -7.81 3.45 7.67
C ASP A 120 -8.14 4.75 6.91
N ASP A 121 -7.22 5.27 6.11
CA ASP A 121 -7.45 6.48 5.30
C ASP A 121 -8.43 6.23 4.14
N LEU A 122 -8.57 4.98 3.72
CA LEU A 122 -9.53 4.55 2.71
C LEU A 122 -10.20 3.24 3.14
N ARG A 123 -11.51 3.27 3.33
CA ARG A 123 -12.29 2.12 3.77
C ARG A 123 -13.53 1.92 2.92
N TRP A 124 -13.95 0.67 2.78
CA TRP A 124 -15.26 0.33 2.26
C TRP A 124 -16.31 0.44 3.36
N ASP A 125 -17.38 1.15 3.10
CA ASP A 125 -18.52 1.26 4.00
C ASP A 125 -19.69 0.42 3.48
N GLU A 126 -20.07 -0.62 4.25
CA GLU A 126 -21.13 -1.56 3.88
C GLU A 126 -22.53 -0.92 3.95
N ASP A 127 -22.71 0.12 4.75
CA ASP A 127 -24.03 0.75 4.94
C ASP A 127 -24.41 1.60 3.72
N ILE A 128 -23.44 2.32 3.16
CA ILE A 128 -23.63 3.16 1.97
C ILE A 128 -23.20 2.49 0.67
N HIS A 129 -22.58 1.31 0.74
CA HIS A 129 -22.02 0.57 -0.40
C HIS A 129 -21.08 1.41 -1.28
N ASP A 130 -20.19 2.19 -0.64
CA ASP A 130 -19.21 3.01 -1.34
C ASP A 130 -17.92 3.17 -0.51
N TRP A 131 -16.89 3.73 -1.16
CA TRP A 131 -15.63 4.04 -0.52
C TRP A 131 -15.73 5.31 0.33
N CYS A 132 -15.19 5.23 1.55
CA CYS A 132 -15.07 6.34 2.47
C CYS A 132 -13.61 6.69 2.73
N ILE A 133 -13.32 7.98 2.77
CA ILE A 133 -12.00 8.53 3.05
C ILE A 133 -11.96 9.24 4.40
N ASP A 134 -10.87 9.02 5.14
CA ASP A 134 -10.54 9.80 6.33
C ASP A 134 -9.21 10.55 6.13
N LEU A 135 -9.29 11.78 5.62
CA LEU A 135 -8.13 12.64 5.41
C LEU A 135 -7.35 12.95 6.71
N SER A 136 -7.94 12.76 7.88
CA SER A 136 -7.24 12.96 9.16
C SER A 136 -6.16 11.91 9.40
N ARG A 137 -6.26 10.76 8.74
CA ARG A 137 -5.28 9.69 8.77
C ARG A 137 -4.09 9.93 7.83
N ASN A 138 -4.26 10.79 6.83
CA ASN A 138 -3.20 11.09 5.90
C ASN A 138 -2.22 12.10 6.50
N CYS A 139 -0.95 11.74 6.54
CA CYS A 139 0.13 12.56 7.09
C CYS A 139 0.92 13.34 6.02
N ASP A 140 0.54 13.23 4.75
CA ASP A 140 1.05 14.10 3.69
C ASP A 140 0.40 15.48 3.77
N THR A 141 1.06 16.39 4.46
CA THR A 141 0.55 17.74 4.69
C THR A 141 0.37 18.53 3.40
N ALA A 142 1.21 18.30 2.37
CA ALA A 142 1.08 18.96 1.09
C ALA A 142 -0.17 18.49 0.35
N PHE A 143 -0.39 17.18 0.29
CA PHE A 143 -1.59 16.58 -0.28
C PHE A 143 -2.85 17.05 0.44
N VAL A 144 -2.91 16.93 1.78
CA VAL A 144 -4.07 17.34 2.58
C VAL A 144 -4.36 18.84 2.42
N THR A 145 -3.32 19.68 2.37
CA THR A 145 -3.50 21.13 2.16
C THR A 145 -4.04 21.42 0.77
N ALA A 146 -3.52 20.75 -0.26
CA ALA A 146 -4.00 20.92 -1.64
C ALA A 146 -5.48 20.53 -1.77
N ILE A 147 -5.88 19.41 -1.17
CA ILE A 147 -7.28 18.95 -1.14
C ILE A 147 -8.16 19.98 -0.44
N ARG A 148 -7.79 20.44 0.76
CA ARG A 148 -8.60 21.42 1.53
C ARG A 148 -8.71 22.79 0.85
N SER A 149 -7.75 23.18 0.04
CA SER A 149 -7.77 24.42 -0.73
C SER A 149 -8.44 24.27 -2.10
N SER A 150 -8.69 23.05 -2.55
CA SER A 150 -9.38 22.77 -3.81
C SER A 150 -10.89 22.87 -3.64
N GLN A 151 -11.59 22.93 -4.77
CA GLN A 151 -13.06 22.79 -4.82
C GLN A 151 -13.46 21.33 -5.19
N ALA A 152 -12.56 20.38 -4.96
CA ALA A 152 -12.80 18.98 -5.29
C ALA A 152 -13.98 18.44 -4.46
N SER A 153 -14.86 17.73 -5.13
CA SER A 153 -15.93 16.98 -4.50
C SER A 153 -15.36 15.81 -3.69
N GLU A 154 -16.14 15.29 -2.74
CA GLU A 154 -15.76 14.11 -1.97
C GLU A 154 -15.42 12.92 -2.87
N GLN A 155 -16.19 12.73 -3.95
CA GLN A 155 -15.94 11.68 -4.94
C GLN A 155 -14.58 11.82 -5.62
N GLU A 156 -14.19 13.01 -6.03
CA GLU A 156 -12.88 13.25 -6.65
C GLU A 156 -11.74 13.00 -5.66
N ILE A 157 -11.95 13.31 -4.38
CA ILE A 157 -10.96 13.03 -3.33
C ILE A 157 -10.82 11.52 -3.11
N VAL A 158 -11.93 10.79 -3.06
CA VAL A 158 -11.93 9.32 -2.98
C VAL A 158 -11.16 8.73 -4.17
N GLU A 159 -11.41 9.18 -5.39
CA GLU A 159 -10.71 8.73 -6.59
C GLU A 159 -9.19 8.98 -6.52
N LEU A 160 -8.77 10.13 -5.99
CA LEU A 160 -7.34 10.43 -5.80
C LEU A 160 -6.67 9.46 -4.83
N VAL A 161 -7.33 9.13 -3.72
CA VAL A 161 -6.77 8.18 -2.74
C VAL A 161 -6.82 6.75 -3.27
N LEU A 162 -7.89 6.36 -3.97
CA LEU A 162 -7.95 5.08 -4.70
C LEU A 162 -6.79 4.95 -5.69
N ASN A 163 -6.47 6.01 -6.44
CA ASN A 163 -5.32 6.00 -7.36
C ASN A 163 -3.98 5.82 -6.62
N THR A 164 -3.84 6.33 -5.40
CA THR A 164 -2.66 6.07 -4.56
C THR A 164 -2.51 4.57 -4.30
N TYR A 165 -3.58 3.91 -3.84
CA TYR A 165 -3.57 2.46 -3.62
C TYR A 165 -3.35 1.68 -4.92
N ARG A 166 -3.97 2.10 -6.03
CA ARG A 166 -3.72 1.51 -7.34
C ARG A 166 -2.24 1.52 -7.70
N VAL A 167 -1.56 2.65 -7.49
CA VAL A 167 -0.10 2.73 -7.74
C VAL A 167 0.65 1.74 -6.86
N LEU A 168 0.36 1.66 -5.56
CA LEU A 168 1.03 0.72 -4.66
C LEU A 168 0.81 -0.74 -5.08
N LEU A 169 -0.42 -1.10 -5.44
CA LEU A 169 -0.79 -2.46 -5.84
C LEU A 169 -0.25 -2.87 -7.21
N THR A 170 0.04 -1.91 -8.09
CA THR A 170 0.59 -2.17 -9.43
C THR A 170 2.11 -2.18 -9.48
N ARG A 171 2.80 -2.16 -8.35
CA ARG A 171 4.28 -2.23 -8.31
C ARG A 171 4.82 -3.65 -8.39
N ALA A 172 3.97 -4.66 -8.21
CA ALA A 172 4.36 -6.05 -8.38
C ALA A 172 4.15 -6.55 -9.80
N LYS A 173 5.06 -7.42 -10.25
CA LYS A 173 4.96 -8.14 -11.53
C LYS A 173 4.26 -9.49 -11.37
N SER A 174 4.46 -10.15 -10.24
CA SER A 174 3.99 -11.50 -9.99
C SER A 174 2.90 -11.57 -8.92
N SER A 175 3.17 -11.08 -7.70
CA SER A 175 2.17 -11.13 -6.64
C SER A 175 2.16 -9.91 -5.73
N VAL A 176 0.96 -9.55 -5.30
CA VAL A 176 0.71 -8.52 -4.28
C VAL A 176 0.12 -9.18 -3.05
N HIS A 177 0.74 -8.94 -1.92
CA HIS A 177 0.35 -9.43 -0.62
C HIS A 177 -0.19 -8.27 0.20
N ILE A 178 -1.48 -8.32 0.56
CA ILE A 178 -2.16 -7.20 1.18
C ILE A 178 -2.60 -7.57 2.60
N TRP A 179 -2.26 -6.73 3.55
CA TRP A 179 -2.87 -6.73 4.86
C TRP A 179 -3.77 -5.51 5.01
N PHE A 180 -4.97 -5.71 5.54
CA PHE A 180 -5.98 -4.68 5.71
C PHE A 180 -6.16 -4.34 7.18
N ARG A 181 -6.20 -3.06 7.49
CA ARG A 181 -6.57 -2.58 8.83
C ARG A 181 -8.04 -2.78 9.11
N ASP A 182 -8.90 -2.55 8.11
CA ASP A 182 -10.34 -2.66 8.19
C ASP A 182 -10.86 -3.98 7.59
N GLN A 183 -11.69 -4.69 8.36
CA GLN A 183 -12.18 -6.00 7.95
C GLN A 183 -13.22 -5.92 6.82
N ASN A 184 -14.11 -4.91 6.85
CA ASN A 184 -15.13 -4.73 5.79
C ASN A 184 -14.47 -4.46 4.45
N THR A 185 -13.43 -3.60 4.44
CA THR A 185 -12.62 -3.32 3.25
C THR A 185 -11.96 -4.60 2.72
N LYS A 186 -11.40 -5.42 3.59
CA LYS A 186 -10.80 -6.70 3.21
C LYS A 186 -11.83 -7.64 2.55
N GLU A 187 -12.99 -7.78 3.16
CA GLU A 187 -14.06 -8.65 2.66
C GLU A 187 -14.61 -8.15 1.32
N HIS A 188 -14.78 -6.82 1.19
CA HIS A 188 -15.18 -6.21 -0.07
C HIS A 188 -14.16 -6.50 -1.18
N VAL A 189 -12.87 -6.25 -0.92
CA VAL A 189 -11.80 -6.51 -1.89
C VAL A 189 -11.76 -7.98 -2.28
N ARG A 190 -11.84 -8.90 -1.32
CA ARG A 190 -11.89 -10.35 -1.59
C ARG A 190 -13.07 -10.72 -2.49
N LYS A 191 -14.26 -10.22 -2.18
CA LYS A 191 -15.47 -10.45 -2.97
C LYS A 191 -15.35 -9.95 -4.40
N VAL A 192 -14.84 -8.73 -4.59
CA VAL A 192 -14.66 -8.12 -5.93
C VAL A 192 -13.61 -8.86 -6.74
N MET A 193 -12.54 -9.32 -6.09
CA MET A 193 -11.43 -10.01 -6.74
C MET A 193 -11.68 -11.51 -6.94
N GLY A 194 -12.69 -12.09 -6.25
CA GLY A 194 -13.14 -13.47 -6.46
C GLY A 194 -12.31 -14.53 -5.72
N PHE A 195 -11.80 -14.23 -4.53
CA PHE A 195 -11.08 -15.19 -3.68
C PHE A 195 -11.42 -15.09 -2.19
#